data_c84725a6a072a822f168d39a2b0bc328
#
_entry.id   c84725a6a072a822f168d39a2b0bc328
#
_cell.length_a   1.000
_cell.length_b   1.000
_cell.length_c   1.000
_cell.angle_alpha   90.00
_cell.angle_beta   90.00
_cell.angle_gamma   90.00
#
_symmetry.space_group_name_H-M   'P 1'
#
loop_
_entity.id
_entity.type
_entity.pdbx_description
1 polymer ?
#
loop_
_entity_poly.entity_id
_entity_poly.type
_entity_poly.pdbx_seq_one_letter_code
_entity_poly.pdbx_strand_id
1 'polypeptide(L)'
;FKFFQTTCFNIVYLFLIILQKISNRSIILRFKEFLEKKNYFDKNILNKKIYFFTPNELTKWRVDTILDKEPETIKWINSFKNNSIFWDIGANIGLYTIYAAKKKKKIKIYSFEPSTSNLRTLSRNVSINKLQKNVFIIPFALSNSKNKLLQLKEKQFTEGGALNAFGVKYDYSGKNFFVENSYNTFGTSIDDLIEKRILETPNYIKIDVDGIEDLILIGAKNMLSNKKIKSVLIEINDKFSIQKKKIFKIMKKNNFKVLSKNRNDFYYKNDFDGIYNYIFQKI
;
A
#
# COMPACT_ATOMS: atom_id res chain seq x y z
N PHE A 1 -28.14 6.39 15.26
CA PHE A 1 -27.47 7.22 14.25
C PHE A 1 -27.37 6.51 12.91
N LYS A 2 -26.82 5.28 12.81
CA LYS A 2 -26.76 4.48 11.55
C LYS A 2 -28.14 4.29 10.90
N PHE A 3 -29.17 3.96 11.67
CA PHE A 3 -30.53 3.81 11.16
C PHE A 3 -31.06 5.08 10.51
N PHE A 4 -30.86 6.23 11.14
CA PHE A 4 -31.24 7.54 10.60
C PHE A 4 -30.51 7.84 9.28
N GLN A 5 -29.21 7.59 9.20
CA GLN A 5 -28.43 7.76 7.98
C GLN A 5 -28.97 6.88 6.83
N THR A 6 -29.21 5.59 7.11
CA THR A 6 -29.76 4.66 6.11
C THR A 6 -31.12 5.11 5.61
N THR A 7 -31.99 5.61 6.49
CA THR A 7 -33.30 6.16 6.11
C THR A 7 -33.16 7.38 5.20
N CYS A 8 -32.29 8.33 5.53
CA CYS A 8 -32.01 9.50 4.69
C CYS A 8 -31.49 9.10 3.30
N PHE A 9 -30.56 8.14 3.23
CA PHE A 9 -30.03 7.67 1.96
C PHE A 9 -31.10 7.00 1.10
N ASN A 10 -32.00 6.21 1.70
CA ASN A 10 -33.12 5.59 1.00
C ASN A 10 -34.09 6.64 0.43
N ILE A 11 -34.36 7.70 1.17
CA ILE A 11 -35.22 8.81 0.69
C ILE A 11 -34.59 9.51 -0.53
N VAL A 12 -33.29 9.83 -0.44
CA VAL A 12 -32.55 10.43 -1.57
C VAL A 12 -32.54 9.50 -2.77
N TYR A 13 -32.31 8.21 -2.58
CA TYR A 13 -32.32 7.22 -3.64
C TYR A 13 -33.69 7.11 -4.31
N LEU A 14 -34.77 7.09 -3.53
CA LEU A 14 -36.15 7.04 -4.04
C LEU A 14 -36.47 8.30 -4.89
N PHE A 15 -36.06 9.47 -4.41
CA PHE A 15 -36.19 10.72 -5.14
C PHE A 15 -35.46 10.70 -6.49
N LEU A 16 -34.23 10.17 -6.52
CA LEU A 16 -33.45 10.01 -7.75
C LEU A 16 -34.13 9.04 -8.74
N ILE A 17 -34.77 7.96 -8.27
CA ILE A 17 -35.54 7.04 -9.10
C ILE A 17 -36.72 7.76 -9.74
N ILE A 18 -37.47 8.56 -8.98
CA ILE A 18 -38.60 9.33 -9.49
C ILE A 18 -38.15 10.30 -10.59
N LEU A 19 -37.09 11.07 -10.33
CA LEU A 19 -36.50 11.98 -11.31
C LEU A 19 -36.02 11.25 -12.57
N GLN A 20 -35.45 10.06 -12.44
CA GLN A 20 -35.02 9.26 -13.59
C GLN A 20 -36.18 8.82 -14.47
N LYS A 21 -37.32 8.43 -13.86
CA LYS A 21 -38.55 8.08 -14.59
C LYS A 21 -39.14 9.28 -15.37
N ILE A 22 -39.11 10.47 -14.75
CA ILE A 22 -39.66 11.71 -15.37
C ILE A 22 -38.75 12.19 -16.50
N SER A 23 -37.43 12.16 -16.32
CA SER A 23 -36.47 12.76 -17.25
C SER A 23 -36.04 11.84 -18.39
N ASN A 24 -36.34 10.55 -18.32
CA ASN A 24 -35.89 9.50 -19.25
C ASN A 24 -34.34 9.48 -19.41
N ARG A 25 -33.60 9.87 -18.37
CA ARG A 25 -32.13 9.98 -18.34
C ARG A 25 -31.57 9.22 -17.14
N SER A 26 -30.35 8.75 -17.26
CA SER A 26 -29.62 8.06 -16.16
C SER A 26 -29.22 9.04 -15.04
N ILE A 27 -30.19 9.61 -14.33
CA ILE A 27 -29.94 10.58 -13.24
C ILE A 27 -29.09 9.97 -12.12
N ILE A 28 -29.35 8.72 -11.74
CA ILE A 28 -28.58 8.01 -10.70
C ILE A 28 -27.09 7.92 -11.08
N LEU A 29 -26.77 7.54 -12.33
CA LEU A 29 -25.39 7.45 -12.79
C LEU A 29 -24.71 8.83 -12.80
N ARG A 30 -25.41 9.87 -13.28
CA ARG A 30 -24.89 11.25 -13.29
C ARG A 30 -24.65 11.78 -11.87
N PHE A 31 -25.53 11.46 -10.94
CA PHE A 31 -25.37 11.84 -9.53
C PHE A 31 -24.18 11.11 -8.90
N LYS A 32 -24.02 9.81 -9.19
CA LYS A 32 -22.82 9.06 -8.79
C LYS A 32 -21.53 9.70 -9.33
N GLU A 33 -21.48 10.03 -10.63
CA GLU A 33 -20.34 10.71 -11.24
C GLU A 33 -20.06 12.09 -10.61
N PHE A 34 -21.12 12.84 -10.30
CA PHE A 34 -21.01 14.11 -9.60
C PHE A 34 -20.40 13.94 -8.21
N LEU A 35 -20.88 12.98 -7.41
CA LEU A 35 -20.34 12.68 -6.09
C LEU A 35 -18.89 12.21 -6.19
N GLU A 36 -18.56 11.37 -7.17
CA GLU A 36 -17.20 10.88 -7.36
C GLU A 36 -16.21 12.02 -7.66
N LYS A 37 -16.63 13.04 -8.41
CA LYS A 37 -15.84 14.26 -8.64
C LYS A 37 -15.64 15.10 -7.38
N LYS A 38 -16.46 14.91 -6.34
CA LYS A 38 -16.37 15.60 -5.04
C LYS A 38 -15.57 14.80 -4.01
N ASN A 39 -15.25 13.54 -4.28
CA ASN A 39 -14.52 12.65 -3.35
C ASN A 39 -12.99 12.86 -3.37
N TYR A 40 -12.53 14.09 -3.63
CA TYR A 40 -11.13 14.48 -3.54
C TYR A 40 -10.95 15.39 -2.34
N PHE A 41 -10.10 14.95 -1.41
CA PHE A 41 -9.72 15.74 -0.24
C PHE A 41 -8.31 16.25 -0.40
N ASP A 42 -8.08 17.49 0.01
CA ASP A 42 -6.75 18.03 0.14
C ASP A 42 -6.30 17.96 1.61
N LYS A 43 -5.03 17.64 1.79
CA LYS A 43 -4.35 17.72 3.07
C LYS A 43 -3.11 18.56 2.94
N ASN A 44 -2.92 19.47 3.89
CA ASN A 44 -1.72 20.29 3.92
C ASN A 44 -0.55 19.47 4.49
N ILE A 45 0.36 19.05 3.63
CA ILE A 45 1.53 18.24 3.96
C ILE A 45 2.75 18.90 3.32
N LEU A 46 3.84 19.07 4.05
CA LEU A 46 5.06 19.72 3.56
C LEU A 46 4.83 21.17 3.09
N ASN A 47 3.92 21.89 3.75
CA ASN A 47 3.48 23.23 3.34
C ASN A 47 2.91 23.31 1.91
N LYS A 48 2.34 22.21 1.43
CA LYS A 48 1.70 22.08 0.12
C LYS A 48 0.38 21.35 0.25
N LYS A 49 -0.59 21.74 -0.57
CA LYS A 49 -1.81 20.97 -0.74
C LYS A 49 -1.49 19.71 -1.55
N ILE A 50 -1.78 18.56 -0.95
CA ILE A 50 -1.71 17.25 -1.59
C ILE A 50 -3.12 16.71 -1.66
N TYR A 51 -3.54 16.28 -2.85
CA TYR A 51 -4.89 15.80 -3.10
C TYR A 51 -4.95 14.29 -3.05
N PHE A 52 -6.04 13.77 -2.47
CA PHE A 52 -6.29 12.33 -2.40
C PHE A 52 -7.74 12.03 -2.80
N PHE A 53 -7.91 11.04 -3.64
CA PHE A 53 -9.21 10.46 -3.92
C PHE A 53 -9.60 9.54 -2.76
N THR A 54 -10.76 9.82 -2.13
CA THR A 54 -11.23 9.11 -0.95
C THR A 54 -12.68 8.67 -1.17
N PRO A 55 -12.90 7.56 -1.90
CA PRO A 55 -14.23 7.09 -2.27
C PRO A 55 -15.05 6.54 -1.10
N ASN A 56 -14.42 6.26 0.04
CA ASN A 56 -15.05 5.71 1.23
C ASN A 56 -14.38 6.21 2.52
N GLU A 57 -14.97 5.90 3.67
CA GLU A 57 -14.48 6.31 4.99
C GLU A 57 -13.11 5.73 5.33
N LEU A 58 -12.82 4.50 4.89
CA LEU A 58 -11.52 3.86 5.14
C LEU A 58 -10.38 4.62 4.44
N THR A 59 -10.56 4.98 3.18
CA THR A 59 -9.58 5.77 2.44
C THR A 59 -9.42 7.17 3.01
N LYS A 60 -10.53 7.78 3.47
CA LYS A 60 -10.50 9.08 4.16
C LYS A 60 -9.72 8.99 5.47
N TRP A 61 -9.98 7.98 6.30
CA TRP A 61 -9.24 7.72 7.54
C TRP A 61 -7.74 7.53 7.30
N ARG A 62 -7.36 6.76 6.26
CA ARG A 62 -5.94 6.59 5.90
C ARG A 62 -5.27 7.91 5.54
N VAL A 63 -5.95 8.79 4.81
CA VAL A 63 -5.44 10.12 4.46
C VAL A 63 -5.33 11.00 5.70
N ASP A 64 -6.34 10.99 6.57
CA ASP A 64 -6.34 11.80 7.78
C ASP A 64 -5.19 11.42 8.73
N THR A 65 -4.85 10.15 8.77
CA THR A 65 -3.84 9.61 9.71
C THR A 65 -2.42 9.45 9.13
N ILE A 66 -2.18 9.86 7.89
CA ILE A 66 -0.89 9.65 7.17
C ILE A 66 0.35 10.09 7.96
N LEU A 67 0.27 11.17 8.72
CA LEU A 67 1.39 11.70 9.49
C LEU A 67 1.51 11.09 10.89
N ASP A 68 0.41 10.54 11.39
CA ASP A 68 0.26 10.16 12.80
C ASP A 68 0.29 8.64 13.01
N LYS A 69 -0.20 7.86 12.03
CA LYS A 69 -0.26 6.40 12.16
C LYS A 69 1.13 5.78 12.20
N GLU A 70 2.01 6.19 11.29
CA GLU A 70 3.37 5.66 11.15
C GLU A 70 4.39 6.80 11.02
N PRO A 71 4.60 7.60 12.09
CA PRO A 71 5.51 8.73 12.05
C PRO A 71 6.96 8.33 11.77
N GLU A 72 7.36 7.10 12.13
CA GLU A 72 8.66 6.53 11.80
C GLU A 72 8.85 6.33 10.30
N THR A 73 7.81 5.92 9.55
CA THR A 73 7.85 5.79 8.09
C THR A 73 8.06 7.16 7.45
N ILE A 74 7.37 8.19 7.94
CA ILE A 74 7.56 9.58 7.51
C ILE A 74 8.99 10.07 7.80
N LYS A 75 9.53 9.84 9.00
CA LYS A 75 10.90 10.19 9.38
C LYS A 75 11.91 9.48 8.48
N TRP A 76 11.69 8.19 8.21
CA TRP A 76 12.54 7.39 7.34
C TRP A 76 12.56 7.93 5.91
N ILE A 77 11.41 8.23 5.31
CA ILE A 77 11.33 8.86 3.98
C ILE A 77 12.02 10.23 3.97
N ASN A 78 11.91 11.00 5.06
CA ASN A 78 12.61 12.28 5.20
C ASN A 78 14.14 12.14 5.17
N SER A 79 14.69 10.97 5.51
CA SER A 79 16.14 10.71 5.45
C SER A 79 16.65 10.34 4.05
N PHE A 80 15.77 10.06 3.08
CA PHE A 80 16.17 9.68 1.73
C PHE A 80 17.00 10.77 1.06
N LYS A 81 17.97 10.37 0.24
CA LYS A 81 18.69 11.29 -0.63
C LYS A 81 17.84 11.68 -1.84
N ASN A 82 18.06 12.87 -2.36
CA ASN A 82 17.53 13.23 -3.67
C ASN A 82 18.16 12.35 -4.77
N ASN A 83 17.52 12.27 -5.93
CA ASN A 83 17.95 11.43 -7.06
C ASN A 83 18.06 9.92 -6.68
N SER A 84 17.23 9.46 -5.76
CA SER A 84 17.19 8.06 -5.33
C SER A 84 16.03 7.29 -5.95
N ILE A 85 16.10 5.98 -5.84
CA ILE A 85 15.05 5.07 -6.26
C ILE A 85 14.43 4.45 -5.02
N PHE A 86 13.12 4.55 -4.91
CA PHE A 86 12.33 3.99 -3.82
C PHE A 86 11.36 2.93 -4.36
N TRP A 87 11.31 1.78 -3.72
CA TRP A 87 10.30 0.75 -3.96
C TRP A 87 9.33 0.71 -2.79
N ASP A 88 8.05 1.00 -3.09
CA ASP A 88 6.94 0.96 -2.14
C ASP A 88 6.13 -0.30 -2.41
N ILE A 89 6.42 -1.38 -1.68
CA ILE A 89 5.83 -2.71 -1.87
C ILE A 89 4.68 -2.86 -0.89
N GLY A 90 3.45 -3.02 -1.42
CA GLY A 90 2.21 -2.87 -0.69
C GLY A 90 1.79 -1.40 -0.60
N ALA A 91 1.81 -0.71 -1.75
CA ALA A 91 1.57 0.74 -1.77
C ALA A 91 0.13 1.13 -1.38
N ASN A 92 -0.82 0.19 -1.40
CA ASN A 92 -2.23 0.45 -1.11
C ASN A 92 -2.75 1.63 -1.93
N ILE A 93 -3.33 2.67 -1.33
CA ILE A 93 -3.79 3.88 -2.03
C ILE A 93 -2.67 4.89 -2.33
N GLY A 94 -1.41 4.57 -2.03
CA GLY A 94 -0.24 5.35 -2.40
C GLY A 94 0.16 6.48 -1.46
N LEU A 95 -0.17 6.42 -0.19
CA LEU A 95 0.11 7.50 0.77
C LEU A 95 1.62 7.82 0.86
N TYR A 96 2.45 6.81 1.12
CA TYR A 96 3.90 6.98 1.26
C TYR A 96 4.59 7.21 -0.07
N THR A 97 4.09 6.60 -1.15
CA THR A 97 4.47 6.91 -2.54
C THR A 97 4.35 8.40 -2.83
N ILE A 98 3.17 8.98 -2.58
CA ILE A 98 2.91 10.40 -2.89
C ILE A 98 3.70 11.31 -1.96
N TYR A 99 3.77 10.96 -0.66
CA TYR A 99 4.58 11.70 0.30
C TYR A 99 6.05 11.77 -0.16
N ALA A 100 6.66 10.63 -0.50
CA ALA A 100 8.04 10.56 -0.96
C ALA A 100 8.26 11.37 -2.24
N ALA A 101 7.35 11.25 -3.22
CA ALA A 101 7.43 11.98 -4.49
C ALA A 101 7.31 13.51 -4.32
N LYS A 102 6.50 13.98 -3.36
CA LYS A 102 6.36 15.42 -3.05
C LYS A 102 7.52 15.95 -2.20
N LYS A 103 8.12 15.09 -1.36
CA LYS A 103 9.22 15.46 -0.44
C LYS A 103 10.56 15.51 -1.13
N LYS A 104 10.88 14.57 -2.02
CA LYS A 104 12.21 14.37 -2.57
C LYS A 104 12.32 14.83 -4.02
N LYS A 105 13.36 15.59 -4.31
CA LYS A 105 13.64 16.05 -5.69
C LYS A 105 14.17 14.90 -6.53
N LYS A 106 13.62 14.75 -7.76
CA LYS A 106 14.06 13.75 -8.75
C LYS A 106 14.10 12.31 -8.21
N ILE A 107 13.24 11.97 -7.23
CA ILE A 107 13.07 10.59 -6.79
C ILE A 107 12.32 9.80 -7.86
N LYS A 108 12.71 8.55 -8.08
CA LYS A 108 11.98 7.60 -8.91
C LYS A 108 11.35 6.56 -8.00
N ILE A 109 10.06 6.32 -8.15
CA ILE A 109 9.31 5.43 -7.25
C ILE A 109 8.64 4.33 -8.06
N TYR A 110 8.83 3.10 -7.64
CA TYR A 110 8.07 1.95 -8.13
C TYR A 110 7.12 1.51 -7.02
N SER A 111 5.82 1.66 -7.28
CA SER A 111 4.74 1.39 -6.32
C SER A 111 4.04 0.09 -6.69
N PHE A 112 4.25 -0.95 -5.91
CA PHE A 112 3.68 -2.27 -6.14
C PHE A 112 2.39 -2.43 -5.36
N GLU A 113 1.31 -2.71 -6.07
CA GLU A 113 -0.01 -2.97 -5.50
C GLU A 113 -0.79 -3.94 -6.40
N PRO A 114 -1.10 -5.16 -5.94
CA PRO A 114 -1.83 -6.13 -6.74
C PRO A 114 -3.36 -6.00 -6.67
N SER A 115 -3.92 -5.37 -5.62
CA SER A 115 -5.37 -5.22 -5.45
C SER A 115 -5.94 -4.24 -6.46
N THR A 116 -6.91 -4.69 -7.25
CA THR A 116 -7.58 -3.87 -8.27
C THR A 116 -8.33 -2.68 -7.66
N SER A 117 -8.93 -2.84 -6.49
CA SER A 117 -9.60 -1.76 -5.76
C SER A 117 -8.61 -0.68 -5.34
N ASN A 118 -7.46 -1.08 -4.78
CA ASN A 118 -6.41 -0.15 -4.37
C ASN A 118 -5.74 0.51 -5.58
N LEU A 119 -5.49 -0.24 -6.66
CA LEU A 119 -4.91 0.30 -7.90
C LEU A 119 -5.73 1.45 -8.49
N ARG A 120 -7.06 1.32 -8.47
CA ARG A 120 -7.96 2.40 -8.91
C ARG A 120 -7.69 3.70 -8.13
N THR A 121 -7.57 3.61 -6.82
CA THR A 121 -7.31 4.78 -5.96
C THR A 121 -5.87 5.27 -6.08
N LEU A 122 -4.88 4.39 -6.08
CA LEU A 122 -3.47 4.72 -6.28
C LEU A 122 -3.25 5.49 -7.60
N SER A 123 -3.80 5.01 -8.70
CA SER A 123 -3.65 5.65 -10.02
C SER A 123 -4.27 7.06 -10.05
N ARG A 124 -5.43 7.26 -9.43
CA ARG A 124 -6.06 8.57 -9.29
C ARG A 124 -5.23 9.50 -8.42
N ASN A 125 -4.70 9.00 -7.31
CA ASN A 125 -3.87 9.76 -6.39
C ASN A 125 -2.56 10.22 -7.04
N VAL A 126 -1.93 9.37 -7.83
CA VAL A 126 -0.74 9.73 -8.63
C VAL A 126 -1.11 10.79 -9.68
N SER A 127 -2.22 10.61 -10.38
CA SER A 127 -2.67 11.49 -11.47
C SER A 127 -3.03 12.89 -10.97
N ILE A 128 -3.88 13.01 -9.94
CA ILE A 128 -4.33 14.31 -9.43
C ILE A 128 -3.16 15.15 -8.89
N ASN A 129 -2.12 14.50 -8.41
CA ASN A 129 -0.90 15.15 -7.91
C ASN A 129 0.16 15.39 -8.99
N LYS A 130 -0.12 15.02 -10.26
CA LYS A 130 0.78 15.19 -11.43
C LYS A 130 2.14 14.51 -11.23
N LEU A 131 2.15 13.26 -10.72
CA LEU A 131 3.36 12.52 -10.34
C LEU A 131 3.77 11.43 -11.35
N GLN A 132 3.10 11.31 -12.49
CA GLN A 132 3.29 10.22 -13.47
C GLN A 132 4.72 10.14 -14.04
N LYS A 133 5.47 11.25 -13.99
CA LYS A 133 6.88 11.27 -14.43
C LYS A 133 7.84 10.62 -13.44
N ASN A 134 7.43 10.49 -12.17
CA ASN A 134 8.30 10.04 -11.09
C ASN A 134 7.82 8.75 -10.43
N VAL A 135 6.51 8.43 -10.56
CA VAL A 135 5.86 7.28 -9.94
C VAL A 135 5.42 6.30 -11.01
N PHE A 136 5.93 5.08 -10.92
CA PHE A 136 5.61 3.97 -11.79
C PHE A 136 4.78 2.95 -11.00
N ILE A 137 3.53 2.79 -11.36
CA ILE A 137 2.63 1.82 -10.72
C ILE A 137 2.91 0.44 -11.30
N ILE A 138 3.15 -0.53 -10.43
CA ILE A 138 3.43 -1.92 -10.79
C ILE A 138 2.25 -2.77 -10.29
N PRO A 139 1.33 -3.17 -11.20
CA PRO A 139 0.04 -3.75 -10.83
C PRO A 139 0.11 -5.27 -10.63
N PHE A 140 1.13 -5.75 -9.94
CA PHE A 140 1.27 -7.17 -9.62
C PHE A 140 2.02 -7.39 -8.29
N ALA A 141 1.90 -8.62 -7.78
CA ALA A 141 2.47 -9.00 -6.50
C ALA A 141 3.96 -9.41 -6.62
N LEU A 142 4.69 -9.23 -5.52
CA LEU A 142 6.03 -9.76 -5.34
C LEU A 142 6.01 -10.95 -4.37
N SER A 143 6.81 -11.98 -4.66
CA SER A 143 7.01 -13.14 -3.79
C SER A 143 8.33 -13.85 -4.12
N ASN A 144 8.50 -15.06 -3.62
CA ASN A 144 9.62 -15.93 -4.02
C ASN A 144 9.37 -16.71 -5.32
N SER A 145 8.19 -16.61 -5.90
CA SER A 145 7.82 -17.29 -7.14
C SER A 145 8.22 -16.46 -8.36
N LYS A 146 8.70 -17.13 -9.41
CA LYS A 146 9.05 -16.46 -10.68
C LYS A 146 7.92 -16.61 -11.68
N ASN A 147 7.36 -15.47 -12.12
CA ASN A 147 6.42 -15.38 -13.25
C ASN A 147 5.25 -16.38 -13.18
N LYS A 148 4.47 -16.33 -12.10
CA LYS A 148 3.33 -17.20 -11.86
C LYS A 148 2.03 -16.43 -11.71
N LEU A 149 0.95 -17.01 -12.20
CA LEU A 149 -0.40 -16.62 -11.82
C LEU A 149 -0.75 -17.34 -10.51
N LEU A 150 -0.95 -16.59 -9.46
CA LEU A 150 -1.35 -17.11 -8.15
C LEU A 150 -2.57 -16.33 -7.64
N GLN A 151 -3.31 -16.93 -6.73
CA GLN A 151 -4.50 -16.34 -6.17
C GLN A 151 -4.12 -15.19 -5.20
N LEU A 152 -4.65 -14.01 -5.47
CA LEU A 152 -4.76 -12.95 -4.47
C LEU A 152 -6.07 -13.13 -3.73
N LYS A 153 -6.02 -13.17 -2.41
CA LYS A 153 -7.15 -13.27 -1.50
C LYS A 153 -7.29 -11.98 -0.73
N GLU A 154 -8.47 -11.40 -0.76
CA GLU A 154 -8.75 -10.13 -0.12
C GLU A 154 -9.73 -10.34 1.05
N LYS A 155 -9.35 -9.85 2.23
CA LYS A 155 -10.20 -9.87 3.42
C LYS A 155 -11.38 -8.92 3.28
N GLN A 156 -11.17 -7.80 2.57
CA GLN A 156 -12.18 -6.79 2.27
C GLN A 156 -12.02 -6.33 0.81
N PHE A 157 -13.05 -6.49 0.01
CA PHE A 157 -13.06 -6.00 -1.37
C PHE A 157 -13.52 -4.55 -1.44
N THR A 158 -12.64 -3.66 -0.97
CA THR A 158 -12.89 -2.21 -0.94
C THR A 158 -11.61 -1.42 -1.15
N GLU A 159 -11.75 -0.19 -1.63
CA GLU A 159 -10.60 0.72 -1.74
C GLU A 159 -10.04 1.07 -0.35
N GLY A 160 -8.73 1.00 -0.25
CA GLY A 160 -8.03 1.13 1.04
C GLY A 160 -8.01 -0.16 1.86
N GLY A 161 -8.59 -1.25 1.37
CA GLY A 161 -8.53 -2.57 2.01
C GLY A 161 -7.09 -3.03 2.22
N ALA A 162 -6.88 -3.82 3.28
CA ALA A 162 -5.60 -4.43 3.66
C ALA A 162 -5.86 -5.87 4.12
N LEU A 163 -4.83 -6.53 4.65
CA LEU A 163 -4.86 -7.92 5.11
C LEU A 163 -5.13 -8.90 3.96
N ASN A 164 -4.47 -8.63 2.83
CA ASN A 164 -4.54 -9.45 1.64
C ASN A 164 -3.42 -10.50 1.63
N ALA A 165 -3.66 -11.64 0.98
CA ALA A 165 -2.69 -12.72 0.90
C ALA A 165 -2.48 -13.16 -0.55
N PHE A 166 -1.23 -13.14 -1.03
CA PHE A 166 -0.88 -13.58 -2.37
C PHE A 166 -0.19 -14.95 -2.36
N GLY A 167 -0.81 -15.93 -3.00
CA GLY A 167 -0.24 -17.28 -3.18
C GLY A 167 -0.15 -18.12 -1.91
N VAL A 168 -0.71 -17.65 -0.78
CA VAL A 168 -0.73 -18.34 0.52
C VAL A 168 -2.15 -18.48 1.07
N LYS A 169 -2.30 -19.25 2.16
CA LYS A 169 -3.61 -19.47 2.81
C LYS A 169 -3.72 -18.78 4.18
N TYR A 170 -2.71 -18.02 4.58
CA TYR A 170 -2.62 -17.36 5.88
C TYR A 170 -2.47 -15.86 5.74
N ASP A 171 -2.80 -15.13 6.78
CA ASP A 171 -2.68 -13.69 6.93
C ASP A 171 -1.37 -13.27 7.63
N TYR A 172 -1.27 -11.98 7.99
CA TYR A 172 -0.16 -11.38 8.73
C TYR A 172 0.16 -12.06 10.08
N SER A 173 -0.75 -12.86 10.62
CA SER A 173 -0.55 -13.61 11.88
C SER A 173 -0.10 -15.06 11.64
N GLY A 174 -0.03 -15.50 10.39
CA GLY A 174 0.25 -16.88 10.01
C GLY A 174 -0.95 -17.81 10.16
N LYS A 175 -2.18 -17.29 10.31
CA LYS A 175 -3.42 -18.05 10.49
C LYS A 175 -4.31 -17.94 9.26
N ASN A 176 -5.20 -18.94 9.08
CA ASN A 176 -6.25 -18.84 8.08
C ASN A 176 -7.18 -17.65 8.40
N PHE A 177 -7.69 -17.00 7.37
CA PHE A 177 -8.55 -15.83 7.50
C PHE A 177 -9.77 -15.93 6.57
N PHE A 178 -10.81 -15.16 6.88
CA PHE A 178 -11.97 -15.00 6.02
C PHE A 178 -11.58 -14.27 4.74
N VAL A 179 -12.02 -14.80 3.60
CA VAL A 179 -11.76 -14.25 2.27
C VAL A 179 -13.09 -13.77 1.68
N GLU A 180 -13.24 -12.47 1.49
CA GLU A 180 -14.42 -11.88 0.85
C GLU A 180 -14.35 -12.00 -0.67
N ASN A 181 -13.15 -11.79 -1.22
CA ASN A 181 -12.92 -11.85 -2.66
C ASN A 181 -11.59 -12.52 -3.00
N SER A 182 -11.52 -13.17 -4.17
CA SER A 182 -10.27 -13.72 -4.65
C SER A 182 -10.24 -13.81 -6.19
N TYR A 183 -9.05 -13.58 -6.74
CA TYR A 183 -8.80 -13.71 -8.18
C TYR A 183 -7.32 -14.03 -8.43
N ASN A 184 -7.04 -14.57 -9.62
CA ASN A 184 -5.67 -14.83 -10.02
C ASN A 184 -5.03 -13.56 -10.55
N THR A 185 -3.83 -13.26 -10.06
CA THR A 185 -3.00 -12.16 -10.56
C THR A 185 -1.56 -12.62 -10.78
N PHE A 186 -0.83 -11.87 -11.59
CA PHE A 186 0.58 -12.15 -11.86
C PHE A 186 1.44 -11.83 -10.63
N GLY A 187 2.46 -12.66 -10.41
CA GLY A 187 3.47 -12.41 -9.41
C GLY A 187 4.85 -12.88 -9.85
N THR A 188 5.87 -12.19 -9.35
CA THR A 188 7.27 -12.51 -9.67
C THR A 188 8.17 -12.21 -8.48
N SER A 189 9.46 -12.54 -8.61
CA SER A 189 10.47 -12.21 -7.61
C SER A 189 11.17 -10.89 -7.94
N ILE A 190 11.71 -10.25 -6.91
CA ILE A 190 12.50 -9.02 -7.07
C ILE A 190 13.76 -9.30 -7.91
N ASP A 191 14.43 -10.43 -7.66
CA ASP A 191 15.63 -10.80 -8.42
C ASP A 191 15.33 -10.95 -9.91
N ASP A 192 14.18 -11.55 -10.28
CA ASP A 192 13.79 -11.70 -11.70
C ASP A 192 13.61 -10.35 -12.40
N LEU A 193 13.01 -9.37 -11.72
CA LEU A 193 12.83 -8.02 -12.26
C LEU A 193 14.15 -7.28 -12.47
N ILE A 194 15.11 -7.46 -11.58
CA ILE A 194 16.44 -6.83 -11.65
C ILE A 194 17.33 -7.53 -12.68
N GLU A 195 17.38 -8.87 -12.65
CA GLU A 195 18.18 -9.68 -13.57
C GLU A 195 17.78 -9.45 -15.04
N LYS A 196 16.48 -9.35 -15.29
CA LYS A 196 15.92 -9.06 -16.63
C LYS A 196 15.98 -7.55 -16.99
N ARG A 197 16.52 -6.72 -16.12
CA ARG A 197 16.60 -5.25 -16.30
C ARG A 197 15.24 -4.59 -16.57
N ILE A 198 14.15 -5.16 -16.04
CA ILE A 198 12.81 -4.58 -16.14
C ILE A 198 12.72 -3.35 -15.24
N LEU A 199 13.26 -3.43 -14.01
CA LEU A 199 13.31 -2.33 -13.07
C LEU A 199 14.73 -2.07 -12.57
N GLU A 200 14.96 -0.84 -12.11
CA GLU A 200 16.25 -0.43 -11.56
C GLU A 200 16.38 -0.80 -10.09
N THR A 201 17.59 -1.18 -9.66
CA THR A 201 17.90 -1.48 -8.25
C THR A 201 17.56 -0.29 -7.36
N PRO A 202 16.74 -0.46 -6.31
CA PRO A 202 16.35 0.61 -5.39
C PRO A 202 17.48 1.02 -4.43
N ASN A 203 17.34 2.23 -3.89
CA ASN A 203 18.12 2.68 -2.74
C ASN A 203 17.37 2.42 -1.43
N TYR A 204 16.05 2.51 -1.46
CA TYR A 204 15.16 2.37 -0.32
C TYR A 204 14.00 1.45 -0.68
N ILE A 205 13.60 0.59 0.24
CA ILE A 205 12.53 -0.39 0.03
C ILE A 205 11.61 -0.38 1.25
N LYS A 206 10.31 -0.19 1.05
CA LYS A 206 9.27 -0.50 2.04
C LYS A 206 8.63 -1.84 1.65
N ILE A 207 8.44 -2.71 2.62
CA ILE A 207 7.72 -3.99 2.45
C ILE A 207 6.66 -4.07 3.54
N ASP A 208 5.40 -4.02 3.13
CA ASP A 208 4.22 -3.99 3.99
C ASP A 208 3.07 -4.63 3.20
N VAL A 209 2.95 -5.96 3.29
CA VAL A 209 2.10 -6.80 2.41
C VAL A 209 1.30 -7.84 3.17
N ASP A 210 1.13 -7.65 4.46
CA ASP A 210 0.22 -8.41 5.32
C ASP A 210 0.54 -9.92 5.45
N GLY A 211 1.84 -10.33 5.50
CA GLY A 211 2.19 -11.67 5.94
C GLY A 211 3.11 -12.50 5.03
N ILE A 212 3.57 -11.97 3.89
CA ILE A 212 4.50 -12.66 2.99
C ILE A 212 5.85 -11.93 2.81
N GLU A 213 6.23 -11.08 3.75
CA GLU A 213 7.46 -10.28 3.72
C GLU A 213 8.70 -11.18 3.60
N ASP A 214 8.73 -12.32 4.32
CA ASP A 214 9.80 -13.30 4.22
C ASP A 214 9.91 -13.92 2.82
N LEU A 215 8.78 -14.17 2.15
CA LEU A 215 8.77 -14.71 0.79
C LEU A 215 9.30 -13.67 -0.22
N ILE A 216 8.93 -12.41 -0.07
CA ILE A 216 9.46 -11.30 -0.89
C ILE A 216 10.99 -11.21 -0.72
N LEU A 217 11.47 -11.26 0.51
CA LEU A 217 12.92 -11.21 0.80
C LEU A 217 13.67 -12.45 0.26
N ILE A 218 13.05 -13.63 0.28
CA ILE A 218 13.60 -14.83 -0.36
C ILE A 218 13.74 -14.61 -1.88
N GLY A 219 12.76 -13.95 -2.51
CA GLY A 219 12.78 -13.58 -3.92
C GLY A 219 13.69 -12.39 -4.25
N ALA A 220 14.35 -11.80 -3.25
CA ALA A 220 15.25 -10.65 -3.36
C ALA A 220 16.71 -10.97 -2.97
N LYS A 221 17.06 -12.26 -2.90
CA LYS A 221 18.33 -12.73 -2.33
C LYS A 221 19.56 -12.08 -2.98
N ASN A 222 19.57 -11.97 -4.31
CA ASN A 222 20.70 -11.40 -5.05
C ASN A 222 20.66 -9.86 -4.97
N MET A 223 19.49 -9.26 -5.12
CA MET A 223 19.32 -7.82 -5.06
C MET A 223 19.72 -7.25 -3.69
N LEU A 224 19.36 -7.94 -2.58
CA LEU A 224 19.71 -7.49 -1.22
C LEU A 224 21.22 -7.39 -0.97
N SER A 225 22.06 -8.13 -1.69
CA SER A 225 23.53 -8.01 -1.60
C SER A 225 24.08 -6.72 -2.22
N ASN A 226 23.31 -6.05 -3.07
CA ASN A 226 23.76 -4.86 -3.81
C ASN A 226 24.01 -3.67 -2.88
N LYS A 227 25.20 -3.05 -3.01
CA LYS A 227 25.62 -1.87 -2.21
C LYS A 227 24.82 -0.60 -2.49
N LYS A 228 24.03 -0.54 -3.57
CA LYS A 228 23.13 0.59 -3.86
C LYS A 228 22.01 0.71 -2.83
N ILE A 229 21.57 -0.42 -2.23
CA ILE A 229 20.53 -0.41 -1.22
C ILE A 229 21.07 0.20 0.07
N LYS A 230 20.36 1.17 0.61
CA LYS A 230 20.76 1.91 1.82
C LYS A 230 19.99 1.41 3.04
N SER A 231 18.67 1.32 2.91
CA SER A 231 17.83 0.82 4.00
C SER A 231 16.54 0.19 3.50
N VAL A 232 15.97 -0.67 4.34
CA VAL A 232 14.71 -1.38 4.10
C VAL A 232 13.83 -1.20 5.32
N LEU A 233 12.58 -0.74 5.13
CA LEU A 233 11.56 -0.75 6.15
C LEU A 233 10.67 -1.96 5.90
N ILE A 234 10.44 -2.76 6.94
CA ILE A 234 9.60 -3.96 6.86
C ILE A 234 8.60 -3.93 8.01
N GLU A 235 7.30 -4.10 7.70
CA GLU A 235 6.30 -4.37 8.73
C GLU A 235 6.42 -5.84 9.15
N ILE A 236 6.60 -6.08 10.45
CA ILE A 236 6.83 -7.43 10.98
C ILE A 236 5.91 -7.66 12.18
N ASN A 237 5.19 -8.77 12.17
CA ASN A 237 4.46 -9.24 13.33
C ASN A 237 5.38 -10.07 14.24
N ASP A 238 5.71 -9.54 15.40
CA ASP A 238 6.58 -10.21 16.40
C ASP A 238 5.98 -11.54 16.90
N LYS A 239 4.65 -11.67 16.87
CA LYS A 239 3.95 -12.89 17.26
C LYS A 239 4.04 -13.97 16.17
N PHE A 240 4.29 -13.61 14.92
CA PHE A 240 4.59 -14.57 13.84
C PHE A 240 6.09 -14.92 13.84
N SER A 241 6.52 -15.62 14.89
CA SER A 241 7.93 -15.86 15.22
C SER A 241 8.73 -16.57 14.12
N ILE A 242 8.09 -17.48 13.36
CA ILE A 242 8.74 -18.21 12.27
C ILE A 242 9.14 -17.24 11.15
N GLN A 243 8.22 -16.39 10.72
CA GLN A 243 8.47 -15.37 9.69
C GLN A 243 9.52 -14.37 10.15
N LYS A 244 9.38 -13.84 11.37
CA LYS A 244 10.35 -12.91 11.96
C LYS A 244 11.77 -13.47 11.94
N LYS A 245 11.95 -14.72 12.42
CA LYS A 245 13.28 -15.38 12.42
C LYS A 245 13.88 -15.47 11.02
N LYS A 246 13.08 -15.80 10.00
CA LYS A 246 13.53 -15.87 8.60
C LYS A 246 13.95 -14.48 8.09
N ILE A 247 13.14 -13.44 8.32
CA ILE A 247 13.42 -12.07 7.92
C ILE A 247 14.76 -11.63 8.53
N PHE A 248 14.94 -11.77 9.84
CA PHE A 248 16.17 -11.37 10.51
C PHE A 248 17.41 -12.13 10.01
N LYS A 249 17.27 -13.44 9.74
CA LYS A 249 18.35 -14.25 9.16
C LYS A 249 18.75 -13.75 7.78
N ILE A 250 17.77 -13.42 6.92
CA ILE A 250 18.02 -12.90 5.56
C ILE A 250 18.70 -11.54 5.64
N MET A 251 18.17 -10.62 6.45
CA MET A 251 18.71 -9.27 6.59
C MET A 251 20.15 -9.29 7.15
N LYS A 252 20.42 -10.07 8.20
CA LYS A 252 21.76 -10.23 8.76
C LYS A 252 22.75 -10.80 7.73
N LYS A 253 22.36 -11.83 6.97
CA LYS A 253 23.19 -12.43 5.91
C LYS A 253 23.58 -11.42 4.82
N ASN A 254 22.75 -10.42 4.58
CA ASN A 254 22.98 -9.37 3.58
C ASN A 254 23.57 -8.09 4.17
N ASN A 255 24.21 -8.15 5.33
CA ASN A 255 24.87 -7.02 6.01
C ASN A 255 23.92 -5.87 6.35
N PHE A 256 22.72 -6.18 6.82
CA PHE A 256 21.79 -5.20 7.39
C PHE A 256 21.74 -5.36 8.91
N LYS A 257 21.70 -4.23 9.60
CA LYS A 257 21.40 -4.16 11.04
C LYS A 257 20.09 -3.43 11.28
N VAL A 258 19.39 -3.76 12.36
CA VAL A 258 18.22 -3.01 12.81
C VAL A 258 18.68 -1.63 13.26
N LEU A 259 18.13 -0.61 12.65
CA LEU A 259 18.31 0.79 13.05
C LEU A 259 17.24 1.21 14.06
N SER A 260 15.99 0.81 13.84
CA SER A 260 14.87 1.10 14.73
C SER A 260 13.75 0.08 14.60
N LYS A 261 12.96 -0.01 15.67
CA LYS A 261 11.72 -0.77 15.77
C LYS A 261 10.68 0.15 16.39
N ASN A 262 9.63 0.46 15.67
CA ASN A 262 8.63 1.42 16.13
C ASN A 262 7.22 0.98 15.73
N ARG A 263 6.24 1.50 16.47
CA ARG A 263 4.83 1.52 16.12
C ARG A 263 4.17 2.67 16.89
N ASN A 264 3.03 3.12 16.43
CA ASN A 264 2.18 4.02 17.21
C ASN A 264 1.09 3.21 17.92
N ASP A 265 1.24 3.01 19.23
CA ASP A 265 0.33 2.18 20.04
C ASP A 265 -1.13 2.65 20.03
N PHE A 266 -1.39 3.91 19.71
CA PHE A 266 -2.75 4.42 19.57
C PHE A 266 -3.51 3.74 18.43
N TYR A 267 -2.84 3.46 17.30
CA TYR A 267 -3.44 2.85 16.10
C TYR A 267 -3.33 1.33 16.05
N TYR A 268 -2.35 0.74 16.75
CA TYR A 268 -2.09 -0.71 16.75
C TYR A 268 -2.58 -1.36 18.04
N LYS A 269 -3.90 -1.31 18.27
CA LYS A 269 -4.56 -1.96 19.42
C LYS A 269 -5.18 -3.30 19.02
N ASN A 270 -5.41 -4.16 20.01
CA ASN A 270 -6.11 -5.45 19.88
C ASN A 270 -5.47 -6.38 18.84
N ASP A 271 -6.15 -6.63 17.72
CA ASP A 271 -5.74 -7.62 16.71
C ASP A 271 -4.39 -7.32 16.06
N PHE A 272 -3.96 -6.06 16.06
CA PHE A 272 -2.67 -5.62 15.51
C PHE A 272 -1.55 -5.53 16.56
N ASP A 273 -1.82 -6.01 17.78
CA ASP A 273 -0.78 -6.08 18.80
C ASP A 273 0.34 -7.03 18.38
N GLY A 274 1.58 -6.55 18.42
CA GLY A 274 2.75 -7.29 17.95
C GLY A 274 3.26 -6.88 16.57
N ILE A 275 2.55 -6.02 15.83
CA ILE A 275 3.01 -5.48 14.55
C ILE A 275 3.89 -4.25 14.78
N TYR A 276 5.04 -4.24 14.11
CA TYR A 276 6.02 -3.15 14.21
C TYR A 276 6.63 -2.86 12.84
N ASN A 277 6.96 -1.60 12.59
CA ASN A 277 7.83 -1.16 11.52
C ASN A 277 9.29 -1.28 11.96
N TYR A 278 10.03 -2.18 11.32
CA TYR A 278 11.47 -2.34 11.49
C TYR A 278 12.21 -1.65 10.36
N ILE A 279 13.12 -0.75 10.69
CA ILE A 279 14.03 -0.14 9.72
C ILE A 279 15.39 -0.84 9.81
N PHE A 280 15.79 -1.45 8.71
CA PHE A 280 17.08 -2.09 8.55
C PHE A 280 18.00 -1.18 7.73
N GLN A 281 19.22 -0.97 8.23
CA GLN A 281 20.25 -0.15 7.60
C GLN A 281 21.36 -1.04 7.06
N LYS A 282 21.79 -0.84 5.82
CA LYS A 282 22.95 -1.51 5.23
C LYS A 282 24.22 -1.05 5.94
N ILE A 283 25.08 -2.00 6.33
CA ILE A 283 26.39 -1.76 6.97
C ILE A 283 27.46 -1.58 5.89
#